data_dd469517557a995d5ccdd9eb09904ced
#
_entry.id   dd469517557a995d5ccdd9eb09904ced
#
_cell.length_a   1.000
_cell.length_b   1.000
_cell.length_c   1.000
_cell.angle_alpha   90.00
_cell.angle_beta   90.00
_cell.angle_gamma   90.00
#
_symmetry.space_group_name_H-M   'P 1'
#
loop_
_entity.id
_entity.type
_entity.pdbx_description
1 polymer ?
#
loop_
_entity_poly.entity_id
_entity_poly.type
_entity_poly.pdbx_seq_one_letter_code
_entity_poly.pdbx_strand_id
1 'polypeptide(L)'
;MKKTSKEIAVLASGGIDSCVLLCDLSQKYTRVYPLYIKNGLLWEKAELYWLRRFLKAIQDRKNTLQKLTILKLPMQDLYDGHWSLTGRNVPDYETRNPSVYLPGRNLVLLSKATLFCAMNHIGTLALGPLKGNPFKDSSRTFFRLFERSASQALDTRISIITPYRHRTKVEVITRGRLLPLELTFSCIQPVRGYHCGMCNKCAERQMAFKKAGIADKTLYKGRWSRKRFRY
;
A
#
# COMPACT_ATOMS: atom_id res chain seq x y z
N MET A 1 11.59 25.49 24.53
CA MET A 1 12.09 24.54 23.50
C MET A 1 10.99 24.25 22.49
N LYS A 2 11.13 24.69 21.22
CA LYS A 2 10.19 24.33 20.15
C LYS A 2 10.32 22.82 19.94
N LYS A 3 9.25 22.06 20.19
CA LYS A 3 9.17 20.65 19.75
C LYS A 3 9.42 20.63 18.24
N THR A 4 10.56 20.12 17.81
CA THR A 4 10.82 19.86 16.40
C THR A 4 9.70 18.96 15.88
N SER A 5 8.93 19.46 14.93
CA SER A 5 7.78 18.71 14.37
C SER A 5 8.34 17.47 13.67
N LYS A 6 8.00 16.28 14.18
CA LYS A 6 8.36 15.03 13.51
C LYS A 6 7.37 14.80 12.36
N GLU A 7 7.83 15.00 11.13
CA GLU A 7 7.03 14.84 9.92
C GLU A 7 7.45 13.59 9.15
N ILE A 8 6.50 12.94 8.50
CA ILE A 8 6.73 11.72 7.72
C ILE A 8 5.77 11.62 6.54
N ALA A 9 6.30 11.27 5.38
CA ALA A 9 5.49 10.85 4.25
C ALA A 9 5.29 9.32 4.27
N VAL A 10 4.12 8.85 3.82
CA VAL A 10 3.78 7.43 3.80
C VAL A 10 3.24 7.07 2.43
N LEU A 11 3.87 6.10 1.74
CA LEU A 11 3.30 5.52 0.52
C LEU A 11 2.03 4.75 0.87
N ALA A 12 0.89 5.27 0.44
CA ALA A 12 -0.45 4.80 0.77
C ALA A 12 -1.13 4.19 -0.46
N SER A 13 -1.02 2.87 -0.65
CA SER A 13 -1.69 2.15 -1.75
C SER A 13 -3.18 1.89 -1.49
N GLY A 14 -3.69 2.19 -0.29
CA GLY A 14 -5.05 1.79 0.09
C GLY A 14 -5.19 0.32 0.53
N GLY A 15 -4.16 -0.48 0.40
CA GLY A 15 -4.11 -1.84 0.95
C GLY A 15 -4.03 -1.87 2.48
N ILE A 16 -4.37 -3.02 3.09
CA ILE A 16 -4.36 -3.20 4.56
C ILE A 16 -3.07 -2.66 5.18
N ASP A 17 -1.91 -3.06 4.63
CA ASP A 17 -0.61 -2.78 5.22
C ASP A 17 -0.33 -1.28 5.29
N SER A 18 -0.56 -0.57 4.18
CA SER A 18 -0.34 0.88 4.11
C SER A 18 -1.35 1.66 4.95
N CYS A 19 -2.60 1.20 5.02
CA CYS A 19 -3.64 1.84 5.82
C CYS A 19 -3.38 1.68 7.34
N VAL A 20 -3.02 0.47 7.79
CA VAL A 20 -2.66 0.25 9.20
C VAL A 20 -1.39 1.02 9.55
N LEU A 21 -0.39 1.04 8.64
CA LEU A 21 0.84 1.82 8.83
C LEU A 21 0.57 3.32 8.99
N LEU A 22 -0.31 3.89 8.18
CA LEU A 22 -0.73 5.29 8.33
C LEU A 22 -1.27 5.58 9.73
N CYS A 23 -2.17 4.74 10.22
CA CYS A 23 -2.76 4.89 11.56
C CYS A 23 -1.71 4.74 12.67
N ASP A 24 -0.77 3.79 12.54
CA ASP A 24 0.31 3.60 13.51
C ASP A 24 1.26 4.81 13.56
N LEU A 25 1.60 5.36 12.40
CA LEU A 25 2.50 6.50 12.31
C LEU A 25 1.82 7.79 12.78
N SER A 26 0.52 7.95 12.60
CA SER A 26 -0.24 9.09 13.12
C SER A 26 -0.22 9.18 14.66
N GLN A 27 0.08 8.08 15.36
CA GLN A 27 0.25 8.11 16.81
C GLN A 27 1.66 8.58 17.25
N LYS A 28 2.64 8.54 16.34
CA LYS A 28 4.07 8.75 16.65
C LYS A 28 4.63 10.06 16.08
N TYR A 29 4.04 10.55 15.01
CA TYR A 29 4.49 11.76 14.30
C TYR A 29 3.47 12.88 14.48
N THR A 30 3.93 14.12 14.33
CA THR A 30 3.07 15.31 14.44
C THR A 30 2.35 15.61 13.13
N ARG A 31 2.96 15.25 11.99
CA ARG A 31 2.36 15.35 10.66
C ARG A 31 2.69 14.12 9.83
N VAL A 32 1.67 13.51 9.24
CA VAL A 32 1.77 12.34 8.37
C VAL A 32 1.16 12.66 7.02
N TYR A 33 1.95 12.59 5.97
CA TYR A 33 1.56 12.91 4.59
C TYR A 33 1.27 11.63 3.81
N PRO A 34 0.01 11.23 3.61
CA PRO A 34 -0.32 10.09 2.77
C PRO A 34 -0.05 10.42 1.30
N LEU A 35 0.80 9.64 0.66
CA LEU A 35 1.16 9.78 -0.76
C LEU A 35 0.62 8.61 -1.56
N TYR A 36 -0.16 8.89 -2.59
CA TYR A 36 -0.59 7.91 -3.58
C TYR A 36 0.04 8.24 -4.93
N ILE A 37 0.69 7.25 -5.57
CA ILE A 37 1.33 7.44 -6.88
C ILE A 37 0.55 6.66 -7.93
N LYS A 38 -0.02 7.37 -8.89
CA LYS A 38 -0.74 6.80 -10.03
C LYS A 38 0.25 6.33 -11.09
N ASN A 39 0.24 5.04 -11.36
CA ASN A 39 1.07 4.41 -12.41
C ASN A 39 0.25 3.99 -13.65
N GLY A 40 -1.07 4.20 -13.67
CA GLY A 40 -1.95 3.78 -14.75
C GLY A 40 -2.44 2.34 -14.63
N LEU A 41 -2.34 1.71 -13.45
CA LEU A 41 -2.73 0.34 -13.23
C LEU A 41 -4.26 0.16 -13.24
N LEU A 42 -4.72 -0.99 -13.71
CA LEU A 42 -6.14 -1.33 -13.89
C LEU A 42 -7.02 -1.05 -12.65
N TRP A 43 -6.48 -1.29 -11.47
CA TRP A 43 -7.21 -1.17 -10.21
C TRP A 43 -7.12 0.21 -9.52
N GLU A 44 -6.34 1.16 -10.05
CA GLU A 44 -6.08 2.44 -9.39
C GLU A 44 -7.34 3.26 -9.09
N LYS A 45 -8.34 3.23 -9.98
CA LYS A 45 -9.60 3.94 -9.76
C LYS A 45 -10.33 3.40 -8.52
N ALA A 46 -10.38 2.07 -8.37
CA ALA A 46 -10.98 1.42 -7.22
C ALA A 46 -10.13 1.64 -5.94
N GLU A 47 -8.81 1.48 -6.05
CA GLU A 47 -7.86 1.70 -4.95
C GLU A 47 -8.00 3.10 -4.34
N LEU A 48 -7.98 4.15 -5.18
CA LEU A 48 -8.17 5.53 -4.76
C LEU A 48 -9.56 5.81 -4.15
N TYR A 49 -10.61 5.23 -4.71
CA TYR A 49 -11.96 5.35 -4.16
C TYR A 49 -12.02 4.83 -2.73
N TRP A 50 -11.52 3.61 -2.50
CA TRP A 50 -11.54 2.99 -1.18
C TRP A 50 -10.57 3.65 -0.21
N LEU A 51 -9.37 4.06 -0.64
CA LEU A 51 -8.42 4.80 0.19
C LEU A 51 -9.03 6.10 0.72
N ARG A 52 -9.71 6.87 -0.12
CA ARG A 52 -10.40 8.09 0.31
C ARG A 52 -11.50 7.80 1.35
N ARG A 53 -12.26 6.73 1.17
CA ARG A 53 -13.27 6.30 2.15
C ARG A 53 -12.63 5.88 3.46
N PHE A 54 -11.54 5.12 3.42
CA PHE A 54 -10.79 4.75 4.61
C PHE A 54 -10.28 5.99 5.36
N LEU A 55 -9.60 6.91 4.67
CA LEU A 55 -9.08 8.14 5.27
C LEU A 55 -10.19 9.01 5.88
N LYS A 56 -11.37 9.04 5.27
CA LYS A 56 -12.53 9.76 5.81
C LYS A 56 -13.10 9.05 7.07
N ALA A 57 -13.05 7.72 7.12
CA ALA A 57 -13.64 6.94 8.20
C ALA A 57 -12.76 6.85 9.46
N ILE A 58 -11.42 6.96 9.30
CA ILE A 58 -10.52 6.98 10.44
C ILE A 58 -10.59 8.36 11.11
N GLN A 59 -10.90 8.34 12.42
CA GLN A 59 -10.94 9.58 13.19
C GLN A 59 -9.52 10.01 13.55
N ASP A 60 -9.05 11.09 12.95
CA ASP A 60 -7.80 11.73 13.33
C ASP A 60 -8.06 12.87 14.32
N ARG A 61 -8.28 12.50 15.58
CA ARG A 61 -8.55 13.46 16.67
C ARG A 61 -7.43 14.48 16.90
N LYS A 62 -6.23 14.21 16.40
CA LYS A 62 -5.04 15.06 16.58
C LYS A 62 -4.71 15.90 15.35
N ASN A 63 -5.51 15.83 14.29
CA ASN A 63 -5.23 16.48 12.99
C ASN A 63 -3.81 16.16 12.46
N THR A 64 -3.31 14.98 12.75
CA THR A 64 -1.97 14.51 12.36
C THR A 64 -1.90 14.16 10.88
N LEU A 65 -2.97 13.52 10.36
CA LEU A 65 -3.03 13.13 8.96
C LEU A 65 -3.30 14.33 8.06
N GLN A 66 -2.38 14.57 7.15
CA GLN A 66 -2.52 15.61 6.13
C GLN A 66 -3.40 15.12 4.98
N LYS A 67 -3.82 16.05 4.11
CA LYS A 67 -4.60 15.71 2.91
C LYS A 67 -3.84 14.71 2.04
N LEU A 68 -4.58 13.75 1.45
CA LEU A 68 -4.01 12.78 0.51
C LEU A 68 -3.40 13.50 -0.70
N THR A 69 -2.10 13.35 -0.88
CA THR A 69 -1.39 13.85 -2.05
C THR A 69 -1.37 12.78 -3.12
N ILE A 70 -1.84 13.12 -4.33
CA ILE A 70 -1.86 12.23 -5.48
C ILE A 70 -0.82 12.71 -6.48
N LEU A 71 0.21 11.90 -6.70
CA LEU A 71 1.24 12.12 -7.69
C LEU A 71 0.98 11.24 -8.92
N LYS A 72 1.39 11.69 -10.11
CA LYS A 72 1.25 10.93 -11.36
C LYS A 72 2.63 10.51 -11.84
N LEU A 73 2.78 9.25 -12.16
CA LEU A 73 3.96 8.68 -12.81
C LEU A 73 3.49 7.49 -13.66
N PRO A 74 2.87 7.76 -14.82
CA PRO A 74 2.32 6.73 -15.69
C PRO A 74 3.43 5.80 -16.19
N MET A 75 3.11 4.50 -16.27
CA MET A 75 4.04 3.42 -16.63
C MET A 75 3.54 2.59 -17.82
N GLN A 76 2.52 3.10 -18.53
CA GLN A 76 1.89 2.37 -19.62
C GLN A 76 2.86 2.07 -20.76
N ASP A 77 3.77 2.97 -21.05
CA ASP A 77 4.83 2.84 -22.05
C ASP A 77 5.83 1.71 -21.73
N LEU A 78 6.09 1.45 -20.44
CA LEU A 78 7.02 0.41 -19.99
C LEU A 78 6.34 -0.94 -19.70
N TYR A 79 5.08 -0.92 -19.23
CA TYR A 79 4.32 -2.12 -18.91
C TYR A 79 3.36 -2.53 -20.03
N ASP A 80 3.60 -2.09 -21.26
CA ASP A 80 2.76 -2.42 -22.41
C ASP A 80 2.52 -3.94 -22.52
N GLY A 81 1.26 -4.33 -22.74
CA GLY A 81 0.84 -5.74 -22.75
C GLY A 81 0.80 -6.44 -21.40
N HIS A 82 1.34 -5.85 -20.30
CA HIS A 82 1.37 -6.49 -19.00
C HIS A 82 -0.05 -6.64 -18.40
N TRP A 83 -0.30 -7.74 -17.68
CA TRP A 83 -1.60 -8.04 -17.05
C TRP A 83 -2.11 -6.92 -16.14
N SER A 84 -1.22 -6.16 -15.52
CA SER A 84 -1.59 -5.06 -14.61
C SER A 84 -2.24 -3.86 -15.31
N LEU A 85 -2.07 -3.73 -16.62
CA LEU A 85 -2.69 -2.71 -17.46
C LEU A 85 -3.87 -3.26 -18.25
N THR A 86 -3.68 -4.45 -18.84
CA THR A 86 -4.64 -5.05 -19.78
C THR A 86 -5.77 -5.81 -19.10
N GLY A 87 -5.57 -6.31 -17.88
CA GLY A 87 -6.49 -7.20 -17.20
C GLY A 87 -6.56 -8.61 -17.79
N ARG A 88 -5.67 -8.96 -18.74
CA ARG A 88 -5.57 -10.31 -19.32
C ARG A 88 -4.56 -11.14 -18.51
N ASN A 89 -4.88 -12.41 -18.27
CA ASN A 89 -4.01 -13.34 -17.51
C ASN A 89 -3.62 -12.81 -16.11
N VAL A 90 -4.55 -12.13 -15.44
CA VAL A 90 -4.34 -11.65 -14.07
C VAL A 90 -4.13 -12.86 -13.15
N PRO A 91 -3.09 -12.84 -12.28
CA PRO A 91 -2.84 -13.92 -11.34
C PRO A 91 -4.08 -14.25 -10.50
N ASP A 92 -4.53 -15.50 -10.58
CA ASP A 92 -5.74 -16.01 -9.95
C ASP A 92 -5.55 -16.43 -8.49
N TYR A 93 -6.57 -17.03 -7.91
CA TYR A 93 -6.62 -17.42 -6.52
C TYR A 93 -5.54 -18.44 -6.11
N GLU A 94 -5.20 -19.38 -6.99
CA GLU A 94 -4.25 -20.46 -6.74
C GLU A 94 -2.80 -20.06 -7.07
N THR A 95 -2.62 -18.90 -7.71
CA THR A 95 -1.30 -18.45 -8.18
C THR A 95 -0.41 -18.03 -7.01
N ARG A 96 0.87 -18.38 -7.05
CA ARG A 96 1.85 -17.99 -6.02
C ARG A 96 2.17 -16.50 -6.04
N ASN A 97 2.56 -15.94 -4.90
CA ASN A 97 2.88 -14.50 -4.76
C ASN A 97 3.93 -13.94 -5.75
N PRO A 98 4.97 -14.68 -6.20
CA PRO A 98 5.88 -14.16 -7.22
C PRO A 98 5.22 -13.75 -8.54
N SER A 99 4.07 -14.32 -8.88
CA SER A 99 3.35 -14.01 -10.13
C SER A 99 2.71 -12.61 -10.17
N VAL A 100 2.58 -11.94 -9.03
CA VAL A 100 2.08 -10.55 -8.97
C VAL A 100 3.20 -9.52 -9.04
N TYR A 101 4.38 -9.93 -9.50
CA TYR A 101 5.52 -9.05 -9.64
C TYR A 101 5.27 -7.96 -10.70
N LEU A 102 5.54 -6.73 -10.31
CA LEU A 102 5.58 -5.57 -11.20
C LEU A 102 7.04 -5.09 -11.24
N PRO A 103 7.77 -5.30 -12.35
CA PRO A 103 9.20 -5.00 -12.43
C PRO A 103 9.53 -3.57 -12.04
N GLY A 104 10.42 -3.39 -11.06
CA GLY A 104 10.87 -2.07 -10.62
C GLY A 104 9.83 -1.19 -9.94
N ARG A 105 8.68 -1.73 -9.52
CA ARG A 105 7.60 -0.92 -8.95
C ARG A 105 8.06 -0.05 -7.79
N ASN A 106 8.81 -0.61 -6.84
CA ASN A 106 9.29 0.18 -5.70
C ASN A 106 10.34 1.20 -6.10
N LEU A 107 11.20 0.90 -7.09
CA LEU A 107 12.14 1.87 -7.66
C LEU A 107 11.42 3.12 -8.15
N VAL A 108 10.39 2.92 -8.96
CA VAL A 108 9.57 3.99 -9.55
C VAL A 108 8.80 4.78 -8.48
N LEU A 109 8.15 4.08 -7.53
CA LEU A 109 7.39 4.72 -6.45
C LEU A 109 8.31 5.56 -5.56
N LEU A 110 9.47 5.03 -5.18
CA LEU A 110 10.43 5.72 -4.34
C LEU A 110 11.02 6.96 -5.04
N SER A 111 11.35 6.88 -6.33
CA SER A 111 11.86 8.03 -7.07
C SER A 111 10.90 9.23 -6.99
N LYS A 112 9.62 9.01 -7.24
CA LYS A 112 8.62 10.09 -7.18
C LYS A 112 8.37 10.56 -5.74
N ALA A 113 8.33 9.64 -4.78
CA ALA A 113 8.06 9.97 -3.38
C ALA A 113 9.22 10.72 -2.71
N THR A 114 10.48 10.37 -3.00
CA THR A 114 11.65 11.08 -2.44
C THR A 114 11.80 12.49 -3.01
N LEU A 115 11.49 12.69 -4.29
CA LEU A 115 11.41 14.04 -4.88
C LEU A 115 10.37 14.90 -4.16
N PHE A 116 9.17 14.34 -3.92
CA PHE A 116 8.14 15.05 -3.15
C PHE A 116 8.63 15.38 -1.74
N CYS A 117 9.27 14.44 -1.05
CA CYS A 117 9.80 14.64 0.29
C CYS A 117 10.84 15.76 0.34
N ALA A 118 11.80 15.76 -0.59
CA ALA A 118 12.83 16.80 -0.68
C ALA A 118 12.21 18.19 -0.89
N MET A 119 11.30 18.31 -1.85
CA MET A 119 10.66 19.59 -2.20
C MET A 119 9.72 20.12 -1.09
N ASN A 120 9.30 19.28 -0.16
CA ASN A 120 8.44 19.65 0.97
C ASN A 120 9.17 19.58 2.32
N HIS A 121 10.49 19.44 2.33
CA HIS A 121 11.34 19.37 3.52
C HIS A 121 10.95 18.24 4.50
N ILE A 122 10.42 17.12 3.98
CA ILE A 122 10.06 15.95 4.75
C ILE A 122 11.22 14.96 4.74
N GLY A 123 11.94 14.85 5.85
CA GLY A 123 13.16 14.03 5.95
C GLY A 123 12.92 12.52 6.05
N THR A 124 11.67 12.03 6.14
CA THR A 124 11.39 10.61 6.32
C THR A 124 10.25 10.15 5.43
N LEU A 125 10.48 9.03 4.73
CA LEU A 125 9.50 8.33 3.90
C LEU A 125 9.28 6.91 4.45
N ALA A 126 8.03 6.51 4.65
CA ALA A 126 7.65 5.17 5.10
C ALA A 126 6.90 4.40 4.02
N LEU A 127 7.14 3.09 3.98
CA LEU A 127 6.34 2.14 3.21
C LEU A 127 6.22 0.80 3.98
N GLY A 128 5.22 0.00 3.63
CA GLY A 128 4.82 -1.19 4.39
C GLY A 128 5.10 -2.54 3.72
N PRO A 129 6.34 -2.86 3.25
CA PRO A 129 6.64 -4.22 2.84
C PRO A 129 6.60 -5.15 4.05
N LEU A 130 6.05 -6.36 3.85
CA LEU A 130 5.88 -7.35 4.90
C LEU A 130 7.00 -8.39 4.88
N LYS A 131 7.07 -9.18 5.97
CA LYS A 131 7.91 -10.38 6.05
C LYS A 131 7.55 -11.35 4.92
N GLY A 132 8.57 -11.92 4.28
CA GLY A 132 8.40 -12.87 3.18
C GLY A 132 8.05 -12.24 1.82
N ASN A 133 8.14 -10.91 1.68
CA ASN A 133 8.05 -10.28 0.37
C ASN A 133 9.22 -10.78 -0.52
N PRO A 134 8.95 -11.47 -1.66
CA PRO A 134 9.99 -12.11 -2.46
C PRO A 134 10.73 -11.17 -3.39
N PHE A 135 10.28 -9.93 -3.56
CA PHE A 135 10.79 -9.01 -4.58
C PHE A 135 12.08 -8.32 -4.15
N LYS A 136 13.07 -8.30 -5.05
CA LYS A 136 14.40 -7.70 -4.80
C LYS A 136 14.32 -6.21 -4.49
N ASP A 137 13.42 -5.46 -5.14
CA ASP A 137 13.14 -4.03 -4.90
C ASP A 137 12.39 -3.77 -3.58
N SER A 138 12.21 -4.80 -2.76
CA SER A 138 11.66 -4.75 -1.40
C SER A 138 12.67 -5.17 -0.33
N SER A 139 13.92 -5.44 -0.74
CA SER A 139 14.98 -5.87 0.18
C SER A 139 15.53 -4.69 0.99
N ARG A 140 16.09 -4.99 2.19
CA ARG A 140 16.77 -3.98 3.02
C ARG A 140 17.94 -3.32 2.29
N THR A 141 18.69 -4.12 1.56
CA THR A 141 19.84 -3.63 0.77
C THR A 141 19.39 -2.64 -0.28
N PHE A 142 18.33 -2.97 -1.03
CA PHE A 142 17.76 -2.05 -2.03
C PHE A 142 17.35 -0.72 -1.40
N PHE A 143 16.59 -0.71 -0.29
CA PHE A 143 16.15 0.53 0.34
C PHE A 143 17.33 1.39 0.85
N ARG A 144 18.37 0.77 1.41
CA ARG A 144 19.56 1.49 1.86
C ARG A 144 20.36 2.13 0.71
N LEU A 145 20.53 1.38 -0.38
CA LEU A 145 21.23 1.91 -1.57
C LEU A 145 20.43 3.04 -2.19
N PHE A 146 19.11 2.86 -2.33
CA PHE A 146 18.24 3.89 -2.86
C PHE A 146 18.22 5.16 -1.98
N GLU A 147 18.12 5.02 -0.66
CA GLU A 147 18.19 6.12 0.31
C GLU A 147 19.49 6.95 0.12
N ARG A 148 20.62 6.26 0.01
CA ARG A 148 21.92 6.93 -0.21
C ARG A 148 21.96 7.68 -1.54
N SER A 149 21.58 7.02 -2.62
CA SER A 149 21.56 7.62 -3.97
C SER A 149 20.60 8.80 -4.07
N ALA A 150 19.40 8.66 -3.53
CA ALA A 150 18.40 9.73 -3.51
C ALA A 150 18.86 10.92 -2.66
N SER A 151 19.42 10.67 -1.47
CA SER A 151 19.91 11.74 -0.60
C SER A 151 21.06 12.51 -1.24
N GLN A 152 21.97 11.81 -1.94
CA GLN A 152 23.07 12.44 -2.67
C GLN A 152 22.55 13.25 -3.86
N ALA A 153 21.67 12.67 -4.68
CA ALA A 153 21.15 13.33 -5.88
C ALA A 153 20.30 14.57 -5.57
N LEU A 154 19.66 14.62 -4.41
CA LEU A 154 18.76 15.71 -3.99
C LEU A 154 19.41 16.69 -3.00
N ASP A 155 20.70 16.50 -2.71
CA ASP A 155 21.45 17.27 -1.70
C ASP A 155 20.66 17.46 -0.40
N THR A 156 19.96 16.41 0.04
CA THR A 156 19.16 16.45 1.25
C THR A 156 19.04 15.06 1.89
N ARG A 157 19.05 15.00 3.20
CA ARG A 157 18.92 13.72 3.91
C ARG A 157 17.47 13.25 3.88
N ILE A 158 17.21 12.14 3.21
CA ILE A 158 15.93 11.43 3.22
C ILE A 158 16.14 10.04 3.80
N SER A 159 15.41 9.69 4.84
CA SER A 159 15.43 8.36 5.44
C SER A 159 14.25 7.52 4.97
N ILE A 160 14.50 6.29 4.54
CA ILE A 160 13.45 5.34 4.10
C ILE A 160 13.26 4.28 5.18
N ILE A 161 12.06 4.25 5.79
CA ILE A 161 11.75 3.30 6.84
C ILE A 161 10.68 2.28 6.41
N THR A 162 10.85 1.05 6.86
CA THR A 162 9.96 -0.08 6.56
C THR A 162 9.52 -0.78 7.86
N PRO A 163 8.59 -0.16 8.64
CA PRO A 163 8.28 -0.61 10.00
C PRO A 163 7.71 -2.04 10.07
N TYR A 164 7.10 -2.53 8.97
CA TYR A 164 6.42 -3.82 8.91
C TYR A 164 7.23 -4.95 8.27
N ARG A 165 8.50 -4.73 7.92
CA ARG A 165 9.34 -5.73 7.23
C ARG A 165 9.50 -7.07 7.97
N HIS A 166 9.31 -7.09 9.28
CA HIS A 166 9.38 -8.30 10.11
C HIS A 166 8.01 -8.81 10.53
N ARG A 167 6.92 -8.17 10.07
CA ARG A 167 5.54 -8.55 10.38
C ARG A 167 4.90 -9.35 9.25
N THR A 168 4.11 -10.33 9.62
CA THR A 168 3.24 -11.09 8.72
C THR A 168 1.96 -10.28 8.43
N LYS A 169 1.24 -10.65 7.38
CA LYS A 169 -0.09 -10.08 7.07
C LYS A 169 -1.08 -10.29 8.22
N VAL A 170 -1.02 -11.43 8.88
CA VAL A 170 -1.87 -11.76 10.04
C VAL A 170 -1.62 -10.78 11.19
N GLU A 171 -0.37 -10.53 11.55
CA GLU A 171 -0.03 -9.57 12.60
C GLU A 171 -0.48 -8.15 12.27
N VAL A 172 -0.41 -7.74 11.00
CA VAL A 172 -0.88 -6.42 10.57
C VAL A 172 -2.40 -6.33 10.66
N ILE A 173 -3.14 -7.35 10.25
CA ILE A 173 -4.61 -7.40 10.40
C ILE A 173 -5.00 -7.36 11.88
N THR A 174 -4.34 -8.15 12.73
CA THR A 174 -4.59 -8.15 14.19
C THR A 174 -4.33 -6.77 14.80
N ARG A 175 -3.27 -6.10 14.35
CA ARG A 175 -2.93 -4.74 14.80
C ARG A 175 -3.99 -3.73 14.38
N GLY A 176 -4.53 -3.88 13.17
CA GLY A 176 -5.57 -3.01 12.62
C GLY A 176 -7.01 -3.42 12.97
N ARG A 177 -7.23 -4.37 13.89
CA ARG A 177 -8.56 -4.97 14.15
C ARG A 177 -9.66 -3.97 14.53
N LEU A 178 -9.30 -2.81 15.05
CA LEU A 178 -10.23 -1.73 15.42
C LEU A 178 -10.43 -0.69 14.31
N LEU A 179 -9.70 -0.83 13.19
CA LEU A 179 -9.84 0.04 12.04
C LEU A 179 -10.88 -0.51 11.06
N PRO A 180 -11.48 0.34 10.22
CA PRO A 180 -12.44 -0.10 9.20
C PRO A 180 -11.72 -0.81 8.03
N LEU A 181 -11.18 -2.01 8.29
CA LEU A 181 -10.36 -2.76 7.32
C LEU A 181 -11.14 -3.14 6.06
N GLU A 182 -12.47 -3.23 6.12
CA GLU A 182 -13.35 -3.45 4.96
C GLU A 182 -13.27 -2.30 3.93
N LEU A 183 -12.82 -1.12 4.35
CA LEU A 183 -12.60 0.03 3.47
C LEU A 183 -11.20 0.04 2.83
N THR A 184 -10.31 -0.91 3.17
CA THR A 184 -9.03 -1.07 2.51
C THR A 184 -9.19 -1.86 1.21
N PHE A 185 -8.31 -1.64 0.22
CA PHE A 185 -8.43 -2.25 -1.10
C PHE A 185 -7.15 -2.98 -1.51
N SER A 186 -7.27 -4.28 -1.85
CA SER A 186 -6.12 -5.13 -2.22
C SER A 186 -6.28 -5.82 -3.59
N CYS A 187 -7.47 -5.74 -4.20
CA CYS A 187 -7.79 -6.47 -5.42
C CYS A 187 -7.03 -5.93 -6.64
N ILE A 188 -6.48 -6.82 -7.46
CA ILE A 188 -5.78 -6.50 -8.71
C ILE A 188 -6.66 -6.70 -9.95
N GLN A 189 -7.90 -7.18 -9.78
CA GLN A 189 -8.90 -7.35 -10.83
C GLN A 189 -10.28 -6.94 -10.31
N PRO A 190 -10.53 -5.63 -10.10
CA PRO A 190 -11.78 -5.17 -9.50
C PRO A 190 -12.99 -5.45 -10.40
N VAL A 191 -14.11 -5.81 -9.77
CA VAL A 191 -15.40 -5.97 -10.43
C VAL A 191 -16.32 -4.83 -9.98
N ARG A 192 -16.64 -3.93 -10.90
CA ARG A 192 -17.47 -2.73 -10.61
C ARG A 192 -16.94 -1.90 -9.41
N GLY A 193 -15.60 -1.81 -9.27
CA GLY A 193 -14.96 -1.06 -8.20
C GLY A 193 -14.86 -1.79 -6.84
N TYR A 194 -15.26 -3.07 -6.77
CA TYR A 194 -15.17 -3.91 -5.56
C TYR A 194 -14.12 -5.02 -5.74
N HIS A 195 -13.77 -5.68 -4.64
CA HIS A 195 -12.91 -6.86 -4.68
C HIS A 195 -13.57 -7.98 -5.50
N CYS A 196 -12.82 -8.60 -6.40
CA CYS A 196 -13.35 -9.72 -7.19
C CYS A 196 -13.53 -11.01 -6.37
N GLY A 197 -12.74 -11.22 -5.32
CA GLY A 197 -12.74 -12.42 -4.50
C GLY A 197 -11.95 -13.60 -5.11
N MET A 198 -11.40 -13.46 -6.31
CA MET A 198 -10.87 -14.56 -7.13
C MET A 198 -9.40 -14.38 -7.55
N CYS A 199 -8.83 -13.18 -7.46
CA CYS A 199 -7.42 -12.96 -7.79
C CYS A 199 -6.51 -13.31 -6.61
N ASN A 200 -5.21 -13.46 -6.90
CA ASN A 200 -4.18 -13.75 -5.91
C ASN A 200 -4.26 -12.84 -4.66
N LYS A 201 -4.44 -11.53 -4.84
CA LYS A 201 -4.50 -10.59 -3.71
C LYS A 201 -5.79 -10.68 -2.91
N CYS A 202 -6.87 -11.12 -3.50
CA CYS A 202 -8.09 -11.47 -2.75
C CYS A 202 -7.89 -12.77 -1.96
N ALA A 203 -7.22 -13.77 -2.53
CA ALA A 203 -6.86 -15.00 -1.83
C ALA A 203 -5.99 -14.74 -0.59
N GLU A 204 -4.91 -13.96 -0.78
CA GLU A 204 -4.01 -13.55 0.32
C GLU A 204 -4.79 -12.85 1.44
N ARG A 205 -5.69 -11.93 1.07
CA ARG A 205 -6.54 -11.20 2.02
C ARG A 205 -7.46 -12.13 2.82
N GLN A 206 -8.25 -12.95 2.15
CA GLN A 206 -9.20 -13.88 2.77
C GLN A 206 -8.49 -14.87 3.70
N MET A 207 -7.39 -15.48 3.24
CA MET A 207 -6.59 -16.39 4.06
C MET A 207 -5.99 -15.70 5.29
N ALA A 208 -5.54 -14.45 5.16
CA ALA A 208 -4.96 -13.72 6.26
C ALA A 208 -6.00 -13.34 7.34
N PHE A 209 -7.20 -12.92 6.96
CA PHE A 209 -8.31 -12.70 7.89
C PHE A 209 -8.72 -13.99 8.61
N LYS A 210 -8.86 -15.10 7.85
CA LYS A 210 -9.15 -16.42 8.43
C LYS A 210 -8.11 -16.83 9.47
N LYS A 211 -6.81 -16.70 9.13
CA LYS A 211 -5.70 -17.02 10.06
C LYS A 211 -5.62 -16.09 11.27
N ALA A 212 -6.06 -14.84 11.12
CA ALA A 212 -6.12 -13.87 12.22
C ALA A 212 -7.31 -14.13 13.16
N GLY A 213 -8.26 -14.98 12.81
CA GLY A 213 -9.51 -15.18 13.57
C GLY A 213 -10.42 -13.93 13.58
N ILE A 214 -10.26 -13.06 12.57
CA ILE A 214 -11.01 -11.80 12.48
C ILE A 214 -11.96 -11.88 11.28
N ALA A 215 -13.23 -11.50 11.48
CA ALA A 215 -14.24 -11.51 10.41
C ALA A 215 -13.84 -10.57 9.27
N ASP A 216 -13.76 -11.09 8.06
CA ASP A 216 -13.52 -10.30 6.86
C ASP A 216 -14.84 -9.69 6.36
N LYS A 217 -15.06 -8.42 6.67
CA LYS A 217 -16.25 -7.64 6.26
C LYS A 217 -16.13 -7.07 4.84
N THR A 218 -15.12 -7.48 4.07
CA THR A 218 -14.87 -7.00 2.71
C THR A 218 -15.99 -7.40 1.75
N LEU A 219 -16.45 -6.46 0.93
CA LEU A 219 -17.45 -6.72 -0.11
C LEU A 219 -16.79 -7.31 -1.36
N TYR A 220 -17.03 -8.59 -1.60
CA TYR A 220 -16.59 -9.33 -2.79
C TYR A 220 -17.73 -9.43 -3.83
N LYS A 221 -17.45 -9.08 -5.10
CA LYS A 221 -18.45 -9.05 -6.19
C LYS A 221 -18.21 -10.08 -7.31
N GLY A 222 -17.26 -11.01 -7.16
CA GLY A 222 -17.02 -12.10 -8.12
C GLY A 222 -18.05 -13.22 -8.00
N ARG A 223 -18.21 -14.00 -9.09
CA ARG A 223 -19.19 -15.11 -9.15
C ARG A 223 -18.96 -16.21 -8.08
N TRP A 224 -17.75 -16.35 -7.57
CA TRP A 224 -17.38 -17.37 -6.56
C TRP A 224 -17.76 -17.01 -5.12
N SER A 225 -18.05 -15.74 -4.82
CA SER A 225 -18.44 -15.31 -3.47
C SER A 225 -19.74 -15.96 -2.98
N ARG A 226 -20.58 -16.47 -3.91
CA ARG A 226 -21.86 -17.13 -3.58
C ARG A 226 -21.74 -18.63 -3.25
N LYS A 227 -20.64 -19.32 -3.62
CA LYS A 227 -20.53 -20.80 -3.48
C LYS A 227 -19.68 -21.29 -2.30
N ARG A 228 -18.81 -20.47 -1.71
CA ARG A 228 -17.85 -20.91 -0.67
C ARG A 228 -18.27 -20.65 0.79
N PHE A 229 -19.42 -20.04 1.06
CA PHE A 229 -19.93 -19.82 2.42
C PHE A 229 -21.22 -20.60 2.72
N ARG A 230 -21.30 -21.84 2.25
CA ARG A 230 -22.28 -22.82 2.75
C ARG A 230 -21.48 -23.93 3.43
N TYR A 231 -21.12 -23.68 4.68
CA TYR A 231 -20.89 -24.69 5.71
C TYR A 231 -21.21 -24.06 7.06
#